data_65aa77bdf41d6250a9a9a94ee6fbadad
#
_entry.id   65aa77bdf41d6250a9a9a94ee6fbadad
#
_cell.length_a   1.000
_cell.length_b   1.000
_cell.length_c   1.000
_cell.angle_alpha   90.00
_cell.angle_beta   90.00
_cell.angle_gamma   90.00
#
_symmetry.space_group_name_H-M   'P 1'
#
loop_
_entity.id
_entity.type
_entity.pdbx_description
1 polymer ?
#
loop_
_entity_poly.entity_id
_entity_poly.type
_entity_poly.pdbx_seq_one_letter_code
_entity_poly.pdbx_strand_id
1 'polypeptide(L)'
;MRTFFFLSTKPRLSQAGALLLPKDFVSLGNKNFTMTKIHFRSYNPNQTVLFPQRIDEDIAENDPVRMVDALVEGLNLESFRKLYKECGRSPYHPRMMLKVILYAYMNNIYSCRKIEKLLHRDIHYIWLAGYEKPDFITINRFRNRVKNEINEVFT
;
A
#
# COMPACT_ATOMS: atom_id res chain seq x y z
N MET A 1 23.57 -35.14 6.21
CA MET A 1 22.45 -35.78 5.51
C MET A 1 21.74 -36.68 6.48
N ARG A 2 20.60 -36.26 7.02
CA ARG A 2 19.72 -37.11 7.84
C ARG A 2 18.34 -37.06 7.19
N THR A 3 18.01 -38.13 6.53
CA THR A 3 16.74 -38.40 5.84
C THR A 3 15.66 -38.67 6.89
N PHE A 4 14.66 -37.81 6.99
CA PHE A 4 13.44 -38.09 7.76
C PHE A 4 12.50 -38.92 6.93
N PHE A 5 12.34 -40.20 7.29
CA PHE A 5 11.28 -41.08 6.79
C PHE A 5 9.95 -40.67 7.45
N PHE A 6 9.04 -40.15 6.68
CA PHE A 6 7.64 -39.95 7.09
C PHE A 6 6.89 -41.26 6.79
N LEU A 7 6.68 -42.06 7.83
CA LEU A 7 5.75 -43.22 7.75
C LEU A 7 4.31 -42.68 7.85
N SER A 8 3.64 -42.62 6.70
CA SER A 8 2.21 -42.36 6.58
C SER A 8 1.42 -43.58 7.04
N THR A 9 1.00 -43.66 8.28
CA THR A 9 0.00 -44.60 8.75
C THR A 9 -1.38 -43.94 8.74
N LYS A 10 -2.20 -44.29 7.73
CA LYS A 10 -3.62 -43.92 7.71
C LYS A 10 -4.37 -44.64 8.84
N PRO A 11 -5.22 -43.96 9.63
CA PRO A 11 -6.03 -44.61 10.65
C PRO A 11 -7.11 -45.50 9.97
N ARG A 12 -7.21 -46.77 10.39
CA ARG A 12 -8.33 -47.65 10.01
C ARG A 12 -9.56 -47.30 10.83
N LEU A 13 -10.65 -46.91 10.17
CA LEU A 13 -11.95 -46.82 10.80
C LEU A 13 -12.54 -48.22 11.00
N SER A 14 -12.90 -48.57 12.23
CA SER A 14 -13.73 -49.70 12.53
C SER A 14 -15.21 -49.31 12.43
N GLN A 15 -16.08 -50.27 12.08
CA GLN A 15 -17.51 -50.07 11.80
C GLN A 15 -18.38 -49.55 13.00
N ALA A 16 -17.75 -49.27 14.14
CA ALA A 16 -18.45 -48.77 15.34
C ALA A 16 -18.16 -47.30 15.69
N GLY A 17 -17.50 -46.53 14.81
CA GLY A 17 -17.31 -45.11 14.99
C GLY A 17 -16.49 -44.66 16.23
N ALA A 18 -15.82 -45.57 16.94
CA ALA A 18 -14.98 -45.27 18.06
C ALA A 18 -13.50 -45.23 17.65
N LEU A 19 -12.86 -44.10 17.86
CA LEU A 19 -11.44 -43.90 17.66
C LEU A 19 -10.67 -44.64 18.76
N LEU A 20 -10.06 -45.83 18.42
CA LEU A 20 -9.19 -46.56 19.34
C LEU A 20 -7.85 -45.87 19.42
N LEU A 21 -7.61 -45.14 20.52
CA LEU A 21 -6.30 -44.64 20.87
C LEU A 21 -5.39 -45.79 21.37
N PRO A 22 -4.09 -45.82 21.04
CA PRO A 22 -3.16 -46.84 21.52
C PRO A 22 -3.07 -46.78 23.04
N LYS A 23 -3.04 -47.98 23.69
CA LYS A 23 -3.05 -48.16 25.13
C LYS A 23 -1.87 -47.55 25.87
N ASP A 24 -0.85 -47.13 25.16
CA ASP A 24 0.37 -46.55 25.71
C ASP A 24 0.27 -45.04 26.02
N PHE A 25 -0.92 -44.43 25.78
CA PHE A 25 -1.14 -43.00 26.00
C PHE A 25 -1.53 -42.66 27.45
N VAL A 26 -1.71 -43.68 28.31
CA VAL A 26 -2.28 -43.46 29.66
C VAL A 26 -1.22 -43.24 30.75
N SER A 27 0.08 -43.30 30.43
CA SER A 27 1.15 -43.20 31.44
C SER A 27 2.06 -41.97 31.32
N LEU A 28 1.56 -40.85 30.80
CA LEU A 28 2.25 -39.57 30.99
C LEU A 28 1.58 -38.83 32.14
N GLY A 29 2.28 -38.91 33.31
CA GLY A 29 1.84 -38.33 34.57
C GLY A 29 1.30 -36.91 34.46
N ASN A 30 0.32 -36.67 35.27
CA ASN A 30 -0.43 -35.48 35.59
C ASN A 30 0.41 -34.18 35.54
N LYS A 31 0.83 -33.75 34.34
CA LYS A 31 1.23 -32.37 34.09
C LYS A 31 -0.05 -31.63 33.77
N ASN A 32 -0.51 -30.84 34.74
CA ASN A 32 -1.57 -29.87 34.53
C ASN A 32 -1.20 -29.00 33.30
N PHE A 33 -1.61 -29.43 32.12
CA PHE A 33 -1.50 -28.64 30.91
C PHE A 33 -2.58 -27.56 31.00
N THR A 34 -2.25 -26.48 31.66
CA THR A 34 -3.07 -25.27 31.63
C THR A 34 -3.06 -24.79 30.18
N MET A 35 -4.12 -25.10 29.45
CA MET A 35 -4.38 -24.50 28.15
C MET A 35 -4.48 -23.00 28.37
N THR A 36 -3.40 -22.30 28.08
CA THR A 36 -3.43 -20.83 28.04
C THR A 36 -4.41 -20.44 26.94
N LYS A 37 -5.56 -19.90 27.34
CA LYS A 37 -6.59 -19.43 26.43
C LYS A 37 -5.98 -18.32 25.58
N ILE A 38 -5.74 -18.60 24.29
CA ILE A 38 -5.22 -17.60 23.35
C ILE A 38 -6.25 -16.49 23.25
N HIS A 39 -5.85 -15.28 23.64
CA HIS A 39 -6.68 -14.09 23.52
C HIS A 39 -6.28 -13.33 22.26
N PHE A 40 -7.19 -13.27 21.29
CA PHE A 40 -6.98 -12.45 20.08
C PHE A 40 -7.39 -11.01 20.36
N ARG A 41 -6.69 -10.06 19.75
CA ARG A 41 -7.09 -8.66 19.77
C ARG A 41 -8.44 -8.51 19.07
N SER A 42 -9.30 -7.63 19.59
CA SER A 42 -10.57 -7.32 18.94
C SER A 42 -10.32 -6.74 17.55
N TYR A 43 -11.02 -7.27 16.55
CA TYR A 43 -10.98 -6.80 15.18
C TYR A 43 -12.36 -6.30 14.78
N ASN A 44 -12.46 -5.01 14.48
CA ASN A 44 -13.70 -4.41 13.98
C ASN A 44 -13.39 -3.59 12.72
N PRO A 45 -13.70 -4.12 11.51
CA PRO A 45 -13.41 -3.43 10.25
C PRO A 45 -14.30 -2.18 10.02
N ASN A 46 -15.42 -2.07 10.76
CA ASN A 46 -16.39 -0.97 10.64
C ASN A 46 -16.26 0.03 11.80
N GLN A 47 -15.10 0.13 12.42
CA GLN A 47 -14.89 1.08 13.51
C GLN A 47 -15.08 2.51 13.01
N THR A 48 -16.03 3.21 13.57
CA THR A 48 -16.24 4.64 13.31
C THR A 48 -15.25 5.43 14.15
N VAL A 49 -14.40 6.20 13.50
CA VAL A 49 -13.46 7.11 14.18
C VAL A 49 -14.11 8.47 14.28
N LEU A 50 -14.26 8.99 15.50
CA LEU A 50 -14.90 10.29 15.75
C LEU A 50 -14.05 11.46 15.20
N PHE A 51 -12.72 11.32 15.30
CA PHE A 51 -11.74 12.27 14.72
C PHE A 51 -10.85 11.49 13.76
N PRO A 52 -11.01 11.69 12.42
CA PRO A 52 -10.15 11.02 11.46
C PRO A 52 -8.70 11.50 11.63
N GLN A 53 -7.78 10.56 11.69
CA GLN A 53 -6.36 10.82 11.75
C GLN A 53 -5.89 11.50 10.47
N ARG A 54 -4.93 12.42 10.57
CA ARG A 54 -4.33 13.05 9.38
C ARG A 54 -3.45 12.02 8.68
N ILE A 55 -3.53 11.95 7.36
CA ILE A 55 -2.67 11.03 6.57
C ILE A 55 -1.19 11.31 6.81
N ASP A 56 -0.84 12.56 7.08
CA ASP A 56 0.53 12.96 7.35
C ASP A 56 1.15 12.26 8.57
N GLU A 57 0.33 11.91 9.56
CA GLU A 57 0.74 11.20 10.77
C GLU A 57 1.00 9.70 10.51
N ASP A 58 0.39 9.15 9.47
CA ASP A 58 0.56 7.75 9.07
C ASP A 58 1.81 7.51 8.20
N ILE A 59 2.43 8.59 7.71
CA ILE A 59 3.63 8.55 6.87
C ILE A 59 4.86 8.85 7.71
N ALA A 60 5.84 7.94 7.72
CA ALA A 60 7.07 8.10 8.48
C ALA A 60 7.83 9.38 8.08
N GLU A 61 8.55 10.00 9.00
CA GLU A 61 9.30 11.24 8.76
C GLU A 61 10.41 11.07 7.72
N ASN A 62 11.04 9.90 7.67
CA ASN A 62 12.11 9.55 6.75
C ASN A 62 11.61 8.77 5.51
N ASP A 63 10.31 8.80 5.22
CA ASP A 63 9.76 8.16 4.03
C ASP A 63 10.23 8.88 2.75
N PRO A 64 10.63 8.14 1.69
CA PRO A 64 11.02 8.71 0.40
C PRO A 64 9.98 9.65 -0.23
N VAL A 65 8.70 9.49 0.08
CA VAL A 65 7.63 10.36 -0.41
C VAL A 65 7.81 11.81 0.04
N ARG A 66 8.30 12.05 1.27
CA ARG A 66 8.57 13.38 1.80
C ARG A 66 9.74 14.06 1.07
N MET A 67 10.73 13.27 0.67
CA MET A 67 11.85 13.79 -0.14
C MET A 67 11.35 14.26 -1.51
N VAL A 68 10.46 13.49 -2.16
CA VAL A 68 9.86 13.90 -3.44
C VAL A 68 9.02 15.17 -3.27
N ASP A 69 8.26 15.26 -2.20
CA ASP A 69 7.47 16.45 -1.88
C ASP A 69 8.35 17.68 -1.75
N ALA A 70 9.38 17.64 -0.90
CA ALA A 70 10.31 18.75 -0.67
C ALA A 70 11.08 19.14 -1.96
N LEU A 71 11.51 18.16 -2.75
CA LEU A 71 12.21 18.40 -4.01
C LEU A 71 11.33 19.19 -4.96
N VAL A 72 10.08 18.79 -5.17
CA VAL A 72 9.17 19.47 -6.11
C VAL A 72 8.71 20.83 -5.57
N GLU A 73 8.62 21.00 -4.25
CA GLU A 73 8.32 22.31 -3.66
C GLU A 73 9.44 23.32 -3.95
N GLY A 74 10.69 22.89 -3.99
CA GLY A 74 11.85 23.73 -4.32
C GLY A 74 11.97 24.11 -5.80
N LEU A 75 11.22 23.47 -6.70
CA LEU A 75 11.31 23.74 -8.13
C LEU A 75 10.55 25.01 -8.56
N ASN A 76 11.16 25.77 -9.47
CA ASN A 76 10.47 26.87 -10.14
C ASN A 76 9.59 26.32 -11.28
N LEU A 77 8.27 26.39 -11.12
CA LEU A 77 7.30 25.88 -12.08
C LEU A 77 6.60 26.98 -12.89
N GLU A 78 7.19 28.19 -12.99
CA GLU A 78 6.59 29.28 -13.75
C GLU A 78 6.46 28.95 -15.26
N SER A 79 7.40 28.21 -15.84
CA SER A 79 7.30 27.72 -17.23
C SER A 79 6.09 26.81 -17.44
N PHE A 80 5.71 26.00 -16.45
CA PHE A 80 4.51 25.15 -16.56
C PHE A 80 3.19 25.92 -16.56
N ARG A 81 3.15 27.14 -16.01
CA ARG A 81 1.93 27.98 -16.06
C ARG A 81 1.56 28.32 -17.50
N LYS A 82 2.56 28.48 -18.38
CA LYS A 82 2.34 28.75 -19.82
C LYS A 82 1.65 27.60 -20.54
N LEU A 83 1.73 26.37 -20.02
CA LEU A 83 1.08 25.19 -20.59
C LEU A 83 -0.43 25.14 -20.34
N TYR A 84 -0.94 25.97 -19.42
CA TYR A 84 -2.35 26.02 -19.06
C TYR A 84 -3.05 27.18 -19.74
N LYS A 85 -4.20 26.90 -20.35
CA LYS A 85 -5.05 27.94 -20.92
C LYS A 85 -5.85 28.60 -19.80
N GLU A 86 -6.05 29.91 -19.90
CA GLU A 86 -6.83 30.67 -18.93
C GLU A 86 -8.33 30.33 -18.92
N CYS A 87 -8.83 29.74 -20.01
CA CYS A 87 -10.24 29.39 -20.19
C CYS A 87 -10.45 27.87 -20.13
N GLY A 88 -11.49 27.42 -19.40
CA GLY A 88 -11.92 26.04 -19.33
C GLY A 88 -12.12 25.53 -17.90
N ARG A 89 -12.32 24.21 -17.76
CA ARG A 89 -12.40 23.56 -16.44
C ARG A 89 -11.09 23.75 -15.68
N SER A 90 -11.19 24.06 -14.39
CA SER A 90 -10.03 24.21 -13.50
C SER A 90 -9.10 23.01 -13.61
N PRO A 91 -7.86 23.20 -14.06
CA PRO A 91 -6.90 22.10 -14.19
C PRO A 91 -6.32 21.71 -12.82
N TYR A 92 -5.86 20.47 -12.72
CA TYR A 92 -5.08 20.05 -11.56
C TYR A 92 -3.78 20.87 -11.46
N HIS A 93 -3.34 21.13 -10.24
CA HIS A 93 -2.14 21.91 -10.01
C HIS A 93 -0.90 21.19 -10.58
N PRO A 94 -0.03 21.85 -11.37
CA PRO A 94 1.11 21.20 -12.02
C PRO A 94 2.09 20.60 -11.01
N ARG A 95 2.30 21.25 -9.87
CA ARG A 95 3.17 20.78 -8.80
C ARG A 95 2.71 19.43 -8.27
N MET A 96 1.42 19.28 -7.98
CA MET A 96 0.81 18.03 -7.53
C MET A 96 0.98 16.91 -8.56
N MET A 97 0.69 17.20 -9.83
CA MET A 97 0.83 16.22 -10.92
C MET A 97 2.29 15.76 -11.07
N LEU A 98 3.24 16.69 -10.91
CA LEU A 98 4.66 16.37 -10.99
C LEU A 98 5.13 15.50 -9.82
N LYS A 99 4.69 15.80 -8.59
CA LYS A 99 4.96 14.97 -7.39
C LYS A 99 4.52 13.53 -7.61
N VAL A 100 3.28 13.34 -8.05
CA VAL A 100 2.69 12.02 -8.31
C VAL A 100 3.46 11.24 -9.37
N ILE A 101 3.81 11.87 -10.49
CA ILE A 101 4.54 11.20 -11.58
C ILE A 101 5.96 10.87 -11.15
N LEU A 102 6.65 11.78 -10.49
CA LEU A 102 8.02 11.59 -10.03
C LEU A 102 8.11 10.44 -9.02
N TYR A 103 7.21 10.42 -8.04
CA TYR A 103 7.12 9.33 -7.07
C TYR A 103 6.78 7.98 -7.72
N ALA A 104 5.91 7.98 -8.73
CA ALA A 104 5.59 6.77 -9.49
C ALA A 104 6.82 6.23 -10.23
N TYR A 105 7.60 7.10 -10.86
CA TYR A 105 8.82 6.71 -11.59
C TYR A 105 9.90 6.19 -10.65
N MET A 106 10.04 6.79 -9.48
CA MET A 106 10.95 6.30 -8.44
C MET A 106 10.59 4.87 -7.99
N ASN A 107 9.30 4.54 -7.98
CA ASN A 107 8.79 3.20 -7.68
C ASN A 107 8.70 2.28 -8.93
N ASN A 108 9.32 2.65 -10.06
CA ASN A 108 9.27 1.92 -11.33
C ASN A 108 7.85 1.73 -11.89
N ILE A 109 6.94 2.67 -11.63
CA ILE A 109 5.56 2.66 -12.11
C ILE A 109 5.38 3.68 -13.22
N TYR A 110 5.40 3.22 -14.47
CA TYR A 110 5.30 4.08 -15.66
C TYR A 110 3.90 4.13 -16.28
N SER A 111 3.02 3.23 -15.88
CA SER A 111 1.66 3.12 -16.42
C SER A 111 0.72 4.12 -15.77
N CYS A 112 0.16 5.06 -16.55
CA CYS A 112 -0.81 6.04 -16.04
C CYS A 112 -2.06 5.40 -15.42
N ARG A 113 -2.51 4.24 -15.92
CA ARG A 113 -3.62 3.47 -15.34
C ARG A 113 -3.27 2.86 -13.98
N LYS A 114 -2.00 2.46 -13.76
CA LYS A 114 -1.55 2.02 -12.45
C LYS A 114 -1.47 3.20 -11.48
N ILE A 115 -0.97 4.35 -11.93
CA ILE A 115 -0.89 5.58 -11.11
C ILE A 115 -2.30 6.00 -10.65
N GLU A 116 -3.29 6.03 -11.56
CA GLU A 116 -4.69 6.31 -11.21
C GLU A 116 -5.20 5.35 -10.12
N LYS A 117 -4.95 4.04 -10.23
CA LYS A 117 -5.35 3.07 -9.20
C LYS A 117 -4.68 3.33 -7.85
N LEU A 118 -3.42 3.73 -7.85
CA LEU A 118 -2.68 4.06 -6.61
C LEU A 118 -3.22 5.32 -5.94
N LEU A 119 -3.61 6.34 -6.71
CA LEU A 119 -4.27 7.54 -6.20
C LEU A 119 -5.59 7.26 -5.45
N HIS A 120 -6.17 6.07 -5.63
CA HIS A 120 -7.37 5.63 -4.90
C HIS A 120 -7.09 4.69 -3.73
N ARG A 121 -5.87 4.13 -3.61
CA ARG A 121 -5.60 3.01 -2.71
C ARG A 121 -4.38 3.18 -1.83
N ASP A 122 -3.39 3.92 -2.33
CA ASP A 122 -2.09 4.05 -1.68
C ASP A 122 -2.02 5.39 -0.94
N ILE A 123 -1.70 5.34 0.34
CA ILE A 123 -1.65 6.50 1.23
C ILE A 123 -0.65 7.56 0.77
N HIS A 124 0.51 7.16 0.25
CA HIS A 124 1.56 8.05 -0.21
C HIS A 124 1.11 8.86 -1.43
N TYR A 125 0.43 8.20 -2.39
CA TYR A 125 -0.12 8.88 -3.57
C TYR A 125 -1.30 9.79 -3.21
N ILE A 126 -2.16 9.36 -2.27
CA ILE A 126 -3.28 10.18 -1.78
C ILE A 126 -2.76 11.44 -1.09
N TRP A 127 -1.70 11.30 -0.28
CA TRP A 127 -1.05 12.42 0.40
C TRP A 127 -0.43 13.41 -0.59
N LEU A 128 0.40 12.96 -1.55
CA LEU A 128 1.00 13.80 -2.58
C LEU A 128 -0.03 14.52 -3.44
N ALA A 129 -1.17 13.87 -3.71
CA ALA A 129 -2.24 14.44 -4.51
C ALA A 129 -3.20 15.33 -3.72
N GLY A 130 -3.07 15.41 -2.39
CA GLY A 130 -4.00 16.17 -1.56
C GLY A 130 -5.45 15.71 -1.71
N TYR A 131 -5.69 14.39 -1.78
CA TYR A 131 -6.99 13.74 -2.07
C TYR A 131 -7.55 13.94 -3.48
N GLU A 132 -6.85 14.65 -4.36
CA GLU A 132 -7.25 14.78 -5.76
C GLU A 132 -7.03 13.47 -6.52
N LYS A 133 -7.94 13.17 -7.46
CA LYS A 133 -7.94 11.90 -8.18
C LYS A 133 -7.99 12.12 -9.70
N PRO A 134 -6.88 12.59 -10.31
CA PRO A 134 -6.80 12.70 -11.74
C PRO A 134 -6.94 11.34 -12.43
N ASP A 135 -7.67 11.29 -13.53
CA ASP A 135 -7.80 10.11 -14.36
C ASP A 135 -6.52 9.84 -15.17
N PHE A 136 -6.38 8.61 -15.68
CA PHE A 136 -5.19 8.21 -16.45
C PHE A 136 -4.99 9.03 -17.72
N ILE A 137 -6.08 9.57 -18.31
CA ILE A 137 -6.03 10.42 -19.51
C ILE A 137 -5.41 11.76 -19.14
N THR A 138 -5.82 12.34 -18.03
CA THR A 138 -5.29 13.61 -17.52
C THR A 138 -3.80 13.48 -17.16
N ILE A 139 -3.43 12.41 -16.48
CA ILE A 139 -2.03 12.10 -16.15
C ILE A 139 -1.18 11.98 -17.42
N ASN A 140 -1.67 11.25 -18.42
CA ASN A 140 -0.96 11.06 -19.67
C ASN A 140 -0.82 12.36 -20.47
N ARG A 141 -1.89 13.18 -20.53
CA ARG A 141 -1.86 14.50 -21.17
C ARG A 141 -0.85 15.43 -20.51
N PHE A 142 -0.83 15.47 -19.18
CA PHE A 142 0.14 16.25 -18.42
C PHE A 142 1.56 15.80 -18.74
N ARG A 143 1.85 14.50 -18.62
CA ARG A 143 3.15 13.91 -18.92
C ARG A 143 3.67 14.30 -20.31
N ASN A 144 2.81 14.23 -21.32
CA ASN A 144 3.20 14.56 -22.68
C ASN A 144 3.41 16.07 -22.89
N ARG A 145 2.67 16.92 -22.19
CA ARG A 145 2.86 18.38 -22.26
C ARG A 145 4.17 18.82 -21.63
N VAL A 146 4.49 18.27 -20.46
CA VAL A 146 5.67 18.70 -19.71
C VAL A 146 6.96 18.04 -20.17
N LYS A 147 6.88 17.03 -21.06
CA LYS A 147 8.06 16.30 -21.52
C LYS A 147 9.18 17.19 -22.08
N ASN A 148 8.82 18.27 -22.77
CA ASN A 148 9.78 19.20 -23.35
C ASN A 148 10.26 20.24 -22.33
N GLU A 149 9.38 20.64 -21.42
CA GLU A 149 9.65 21.66 -20.41
C GLU A 149 10.45 21.13 -19.20
N ILE A 150 10.45 19.81 -19.02
CA ILE A 150 11.04 19.19 -17.82
C ILE A 150 12.56 19.43 -17.76
N ASN A 151 13.23 19.49 -18.91
CA ASN A 151 14.67 19.77 -18.98
C ASN A 151 15.01 21.17 -18.46
N GLU A 152 14.16 22.16 -18.68
CA GLU A 152 14.37 23.54 -18.21
C GLU A 152 14.18 23.67 -16.69
N VAL A 153 13.37 22.81 -16.09
CA VAL A 153 13.03 22.86 -14.65
C VAL A 153 14.13 22.22 -13.80
N PHE A 154 14.85 21.25 -14.34
CA PHE A 154 15.90 20.51 -13.63
C PHE A 154 17.34 20.97 -13.98
N THR A 155 17.50 22.06 -14.74
CA THR A 155 18.77 22.71 -15.00
C THR A 155 18.99 23.89 -14.04
#